data_9c692bda0e7db6ad5c7a7a491516fb8f
#
_entry.id   9c692bda0e7db6ad5c7a7a491516fb8f
#
_cell.length_a   1.000
_cell.length_b   1.000
_cell.length_c   1.000
_cell.angle_alpha   90.00
_cell.angle_beta   90.00
_cell.angle_gamma   90.00
#
_symmetry.space_group_name_H-M   'P 1'
#
loop_
_entity.id
_entity.type
_entity.pdbx_description
1 polymer ?
#
loop_
_entity_poly.entity_id
_entity_poly.type
_entity_poly.pdbx_seq_one_letter_code
_entity_poly.pdbx_strand_id
1 'polypeptide(L)'
;MSVYTKPKYEFNNLEQSMDPNIAKVQVVQNDILRVIYGKTRKDHTNMQELREENKIMSVNQLSVYHVAMDMYNIINHASSDLLQREFIQEPGRYEFRSLENGKVKVPEKMKKSCTGFSYIGPKMWNYLPVHIRKTTIKGIFKDKMIDWIWEFIPSV
;
A
#
# COMPACT_ATOMS: atom_id res chain seq x y z
N MET A 1 -6.20 20.81 15.55
CA MET A 1 -6.00 19.41 15.11
C MET A 1 -6.84 19.16 13.86
N SER A 2 -6.23 19.21 12.69
CA SER A 2 -6.96 18.92 11.44
C SER A 2 -6.90 17.42 11.20
N VAL A 3 -8.01 16.74 11.45
CA VAL A 3 -8.20 15.32 11.12
C VAL A 3 -8.30 15.24 9.59
N TYR A 4 -7.23 14.86 8.92
CA TYR A 4 -7.25 14.55 7.49
C TYR A 4 -8.00 13.24 7.28
N THR A 5 -9.29 13.28 7.31
CA THR A 5 -10.14 12.23 6.73
C THR A 5 -10.07 12.35 5.21
N LYS A 6 -9.08 11.73 4.57
CA LYS A 6 -9.17 11.47 3.13
C LYS A 6 -10.32 10.48 2.91
N PRO A 7 -11.20 10.74 1.94
CA PRO A 7 -12.39 9.92 1.75
C PRO A 7 -12.00 8.48 1.39
N LYS A 8 -12.66 7.51 2.03
CA LYS A 8 -12.58 6.06 1.73
C LYS A 8 -12.73 5.75 0.22
N TYR A 9 -13.37 6.62 -0.54
CA TYR A 9 -13.59 6.50 -1.97
C TYR A 9 -12.33 6.50 -2.83
N GLU A 10 -11.28 7.23 -2.46
CA GLU A 10 -10.04 7.24 -3.25
C GLU A 10 -9.26 5.95 -3.07
N PHE A 11 -9.33 5.33 -1.89
CA PHE A 11 -8.69 4.05 -1.63
C PHE A 11 -9.40 2.90 -2.35
N ASN A 12 -10.74 2.88 -2.37
CA ASN A 12 -11.52 1.88 -3.10
C ASN A 12 -11.19 1.88 -4.61
N ASN A 13 -10.89 3.05 -5.20
CA ASN A 13 -10.44 3.13 -6.60
C ASN A 13 -9.03 2.56 -6.80
N LEU A 14 -8.18 2.64 -5.79
CA LEU A 14 -6.85 2.02 -5.80
C LEU A 14 -6.96 0.49 -5.66
N GLU A 15 -7.83 0.04 -4.79
CA GLU A 15 -8.15 -1.36 -4.54
C GLU A 15 -8.71 -2.06 -5.79
N GLN A 16 -9.60 -1.40 -6.54
CA GLN A 16 -10.11 -1.90 -7.83
C GLN A 16 -9.05 -2.00 -8.93
N SER A 17 -7.92 -1.29 -8.80
CA SER A 17 -6.79 -1.39 -9.73
C SER A 17 -5.75 -2.44 -9.31
N MET A 18 -5.90 -3.06 -8.14
CA MET A 18 -5.06 -4.17 -7.70
C MET A 18 -5.48 -5.49 -8.34
N ASP A 19 -4.58 -6.48 -8.33
CA ASP A 19 -4.73 -7.75 -9.03
C ASP A 19 -6.05 -8.45 -8.66
N PRO A 20 -6.89 -8.84 -9.64
CA PRO A 20 -8.13 -9.59 -9.39
C PRO A 20 -7.91 -10.95 -8.71
N ASN A 21 -6.66 -11.42 -8.64
CA ASN A 21 -6.31 -12.65 -7.93
C ASN A 21 -6.17 -12.47 -6.40
N ILE A 22 -6.13 -11.24 -5.88
CA ILE A 22 -6.04 -10.99 -4.43
C ILE A 22 -7.14 -11.73 -3.65
N ALA A 23 -8.37 -11.71 -4.13
CA ALA A 23 -9.48 -12.43 -3.50
C ALA A 23 -9.25 -13.95 -3.43
N LYS A 24 -8.67 -14.54 -4.48
CA LYS A 24 -8.33 -15.98 -4.48
C LYS A 24 -7.24 -16.31 -3.47
N VAL A 25 -6.20 -15.49 -3.40
CA VAL A 25 -5.11 -15.66 -2.42
C VAL A 25 -5.63 -15.46 -1.00
N GLN A 26 -6.59 -14.53 -0.78
CA GLN A 26 -7.23 -14.33 0.51
C GLN A 26 -7.98 -15.60 0.99
N VAL A 27 -8.65 -16.31 0.09
CA VAL A 27 -9.29 -17.60 0.43
C VAL A 27 -8.26 -18.61 0.92
N VAL A 28 -7.12 -18.71 0.23
CA VAL A 28 -6.03 -19.63 0.64
C VAL A 28 -5.48 -19.24 2.01
N GLN A 29 -5.22 -17.94 2.25
CA GLN A 29 -4.80 -17.47 3.57
C GLN A 29 -5.80 -17.85 4.65
N ASN A 30 -7.08 -17.65 4.40
CA ASN A 30 -8.13 -18.01 5.36
C ASN A 30 -8.17 -19.52 5.65
N ASP A 31 -7.98 -20.38 4.65
CA ASP A 31 -7.96 -21.82 4.85
C ASP A 31 -6.74 -22.27 5.66
N ILE A 32 -5.57 -21.67 5.40
CA ILE A 32 -4.35 -21.91 6.19
C ILE A 32 -4.56 -21.49 7.65
N LEU A 33 -5.14 -20.33 7.89
CA LEU A 33 -5.41 -19.85 9.25
C LEU A 33 -6.40 -20.76 9.98
N ARG A 34 -7.44 -21.28 9.31
CA ARG A 34 -8.33 -22.28 9.91
C ARG A 34 -7.58 -23.50 10.39
N VAL A 35 -6.65 -24.03 9.58
CA VAL A 35 -5.84 -25.18 9.97
C VAL A 35 -4.95 -24.85 11.18
N ILE A 36 -4.28 -23.70 11.17
CA ILE A 36 -3.39 -23.28 12.27
C ILE A 36 -4.15 -23.14 13.60
N TYR A 37 -5.36 -22.56 13.55
CA TYR A 37 -6.17 -22.30 14.74
C TYR A 37 -7.18 -23.42 15.05
N GLY A 38 -7.08 -24.59 14.38
CA GLY A 38 -7.95 -25.74 14.61
C GLY A 38 -9.44 -25.44 14.31
N LYS A 39 -9.73 -24.53 13.39
CA LYS A 39 -11.07 -24.15 12.98
C LYS A 39 -11.48 -24.89 11.71
N THR A 40 -12.75 -25.22 11.60
CA THR A 40 -13.33 -25.79 10.38
C THR A 40 -14.22 -24.76 9.67
N ARG A 41 -14.58 -25.04 8.41
CA ARG A 41 -15.54 -24.17 7.70
C ARG A 41 -16.94 -24.18 8.34
N LYS A 42 -17.26 -25.21 9.11
CA LYS A 42 -18.55 -25.36 9.81
C LYS A 42 -18.65 -24.48 11.07
N ASP A 43 -17.52 -24.05 11.60
CA ASP A 43 -17.48 -23.28 12.86
C ASP A 43 -17.93 -21.82 12.68
N HIS A 44 -18.29 -21.39 11.46
CA HIS A 44 -18.70 -20.01 11.13
C HIS A 44 -17.79 -18.94 11.72
N THR A 45 -16.48 -19.25 11.89
CA THR A 45 -15.49 -18.34 12.45
C THR A 45 -15.34 -17.10 11.56
N ASN A 46 -15.49 -15.93 12.16
CA ASN A 46 -15.21 -14.67 11.46
C ASN A 46 -13.68 -14.55 11.24
N MET A 47 -13.25 -14.74 10.00
CA MET A 47 -11.81 -14.72 9.65
C MET A 47 -11.20 -13.33 9.78
N GLN A 48 -12.00 -12.28 9.68
CA GLN A 48 -11.53 -10.91 9.92
C GLN A 48 -11.18 -10.71 11.39
N GLU A 49 -12.08 -11.05 12.31
CA GLU A 49 -11.83 -10.97 13.76
C GLU A 49 -10.63 -11.81 14.15
N LEU A 50 -10.51 -13.04 13.63
CA LEU A 50 -9.37 -13.91 13.91
C LEU A 50 -8.04 -13.27 13.49
N ARG A 51 -7.99 -12.60 12.35
CA ARG A 51 -6.78 -11.87 11.90
C ARG A 51 -6.48 -10.67 12.77
N GLU A 52 -7.50 -9.88 13.11
CA GLU A 52 -7.35 -8.67 13.92
C GLU A 52 -6.85 -9.00 15.34
N GLU A 53 -7.43 -10.02 15.98
CA GLU A 53 -7.02 -10.49 17.30
C GLU A 53 -5.55 -10.98 17.33
N ASN A 54 -5.13 -11.66 16.26
CA ASN A 54 -3.78 -12.21 16.17
C ASN A 54 -2.79 -11.31 15.43
N LYS A 55 -3.18 -10.06 15.08
CA LYS A 55 -2.36 -9.09 14.34
C LYS A 55 -1.82 -9.62 13.00
N ILE A 56 -2.64 -10.41 12.30
CA ILE A 56 -2.32 -10.99 10.99
C ILE A 56 -2.92 -10.11 9.90
N MET A 57 -2.09 -9.52 9.07
CA MET A 57 -2.54 -8.70 7.94
C MET A 57 -3.26 -9.56 6.90
N SER A 58 -4.34 -9.03 6.32
CA SER A 58 -4.98 -9.60 5.14
C SER A 58 -4.06 -9.49 3.91
N VAL A 59 -4.35 -10.26 2.86
CA VAL A 59 -3.58 -10.20 1.60
C VAL A 59 -3.58 -8.80 1.01
N ASN A 60 -4.70 -8.08 1.10
CA ASN A 60 -4.80 -6.69 0.65
C ASN A 60 -3.88 -5.76 1.46
N GLN A 61 -3.91 -5.86 2.79
CA GLN A 61 -3.03 -5.10 3.67
C GLN A 61 -1.54 -5.38 3.38
N LEU A 62 -1.18 -6.66 3.17
CA LEU A 62 0.17 -7.07 2.79
C LEU A 62 0.59 -6.48 1.44
N SER A 63 -0.30 -6.48 0.45
CA SER A 63 -0.02 -5.89 -0.87
C SER A 63 0.27 -4.40 -0.76
N VAL A 64 -0.53 -3.66 -0.01
CA VAL A 64 -0.31 -2.23 0.27
C VAL A 64 1.03 -2.00 0.95
N TYR A 65 1.35 -2.82 1.95
CA TYR A 65 2.61 -2.74 2.67
C TYR A 65 3.81 -2.95 1.74
N HIS A 66 3.79 -4.01 0.92
CA HIS A 66 4.90 -4.32 0.01
C HIS A 66 5.08 -3.24 -1.06
N VAL A 67 4.00 -2.77 -1.70
CA VAL A 67 4.07 -1.68 -2.67
C VAL A 67 4.66 -0.40 -2.05
N ALA A 68 4.26 -0.05 -0.84
CA ALA A 68 4.82 1.11 -0.15
C ALA A 68 6.30 0.93 0.21
N MET A 69 6.71 -0.28 0.61
CA MET A 69 8.11 -0.61 0.89
C MET A 69 8.99 -0.57 -0.35
N ASP A 70 8.48 -1.07 -1.48
CA ASP A 70 9.21 -1.01 -2.76
C ASP A 70 9.39 0.43 -3.22
N MET A 71 8.34 1.26 -3.12
CA MET A 71 8.44 2.69 -3.41
C MET A 71 9.42 3.40 -2.47
N TYR A 72 9.40 3.07 -1.16
CA TYR A 72 10.38 3.60 -0.21
C TYR A 72 11.82 3.26 -0.63
N ASN A 73 12.07 2.00 -0.98
CA ASN A 73 13.39 1.55 -1.41
C ASN A 73 13.83 2.26 -2.70
N ILE A 74 12.95 2.45 -3.66
CA ILE A 74 13.25 3.16 -4.91
C ILE A 74 13.61 4.62 -4.63
N ILE A 75 12.81 5.32 -3.82
CA ILE A 75 12.97 6.74 -3.55
C ILE A 75 14.22 7.02 -2.71
N ASN A 76 14.55 6.15 -1.76
CA ASN A 76 15.68 6.34 -0.85
C ASN A 76 16.98 5.64 -1.30
N HIS A 77 17.16 5.43 -2.60
CA HIS A 77 18.40 4.93 -3.23
C HIS A 77 18.79 3.48 -2.87
N ALA A 78 17.84 2.70 -2.34
CA ALA A 78 18.06 1.27 -2.10
C ALA A 78 17.77 0.41 -3.34
N SER A 79 17.49 1.01 -4.48
CA SER A 79 17.13 0.38 -5.75
C SER A 79 17.96 0.91 -6.92
N SER A 80 17.83 0.30 -8.11
CA SER A 80 18.59 0.70 -9.29
C SER A 80 18.26 2.12 -9.76
N ASP A 81 19.27 2.85 -10.26
CA ASP A 81 19.15 4.22 -10.79
C ASP A 81 18.09 4.35 -11.90
N LEU A 82 17.87 3.27 -12.67
CA LEU A 82 16.86 3.27 -13.74
C LEU A 82 15.43 3.41 -13.21
N LEU A 83 15.11 2.70 -12.11
CA LEU A 83 13.78 2.80 -11.48
C LEU A 83 13.59 4.17 -10.81
N GLN A 84 14.66 4.74 -10.26
CA GLN A 84 14.57 6.07 -9.66
C GLN A 84 14.23 7.13 -10.70
N ARG A 85 14.89 7.11 -11.87
CA ARG A 85 14.64 8.07 -12.96
C ARG A 85 13.19 8.03 -13.48
N GLU A 86 12.53 6.89 -13.40
CA GLU A 86 11.14 6.75 -13.84
C GLU A 86 10.17 7.51 -12.91
N PHE A 87 10.44 7.54 -11.60
CA PHE A 87 9.52 8.07 -10.59
C PHE A 87 9.94 9.41 -10.00
N ILE A 88 11.24 9.70 -9.97
CA ILE A 88 11.77 10.95 -9.43
C ILE A 88 11.84 11.95 -10.59
N GLN A 89 11.03 12.99 -10.52
CA GLN A 89 11.13 14.11 -11.44
C GLN A 89 12.42 14.90 -11.14
N GLU A 90 13.28 15.10 -12.14
CA GLU A 90 14.32 16.13 -12.05
C GLU A 90 13.61 17.49 -11.85
N PRO A 91 14.17 18.37 -10.98
CA PRO A 91 13.57 19.68 -10.74
C PRO A 91 13.53 20.45 -12.06
N GLY A 92 12.33 20.55 -12.64
CA GLY A 92 12.05 21.37 -13.79
C GLY A 92 11.96 22.83 -13.39
N ARG A 93 11.92 23.75 -14.39
CA ARG A 93 11.81 25.22 -14.20
C ARG A 93 10.64 25.69 -13.32
N TYR A 94 9.69 24.80 -13.02
CA TYR A 94 8.55 25.03 -12.12
C TYR A 94 8.53 23.96 -11.05
N GLU A 95 9.01 24.30 -9.86
CA GLU A 95 8.83 23.47 -8.66
C GLU A 95 7.33 23.45 -8.30
N PHE A 96 6.66 22.35 -8.61
CA PHE A 96 5.31 22.16 -8.12
C PHE A 96 5.36 21.90 -6.62
N ARG A 97 4.52 22.58 -5.83
CA ARG A 97 4.32 22.36 -4.38
C ARG A 97 4.10 20.90 -4.00
N SER A 98 3.76 20.04 -4.97
CA SER A 98 3.61 18.59 -4.79
C SER A 98 4.94 17.89 -4.50
N LEU A 99 6.08 18.35 -5.05
CA LEU A 99 7.42 17.79 -4.81
C LEU A 99 7.90 18.10 -3.40
N GLU A 100 7.59 19.28 -2.83
CA GLU A 100 7.93 19.65 -1.45
C GLU A 100 7.35 18.67 -0.43
N ASN A 101 6.24 18.00 -0.76
CA ASN A 101 5.56 17.04 0.10
C ASN A 101 6.00 15.58 -0.12
N GLY A 102 7.10 15.33 -0.85
CA GLY A 102 7.62 13.98 -1.11
C GLY A 102 6.70 13.15 -2.03
N LYS A 103 5.89 13.78 -2.88
CA LYS A 103 5.13 13.11 -3.93
C LYS A 103 6.04 12.75 -5.10
N VAL A 104 5.67 11.69 -5.81
CA VAL A 104 6.35 11.23 -7.02
C VAL A 104 5.44 11.41 -8.24
N LYS A 105 6.05 11.42 -9.43
CA LYS A 105 5.31 11.49 -10.69
C LYS A 105 4.51 10.21 -10.88
N VAL A 106 3.22 10.36 -11.19
CA VAL A 106 2.37 9.25 -11.64
C VAL A 106 2.37 9.26 -13.18
N PRO A 107 2.79 8.18 -13.85
CA PRO A 107 2.74 8.11 -15.31
C PRO A 107 1.32 8.34 -15.83
N GLU A 108 1.19 8.95 -17.03
CA GLU A 108 -0.09 9.10 -17.67
C GLU A 108 -0.71 7.74 -18.01
N LYS A 109 -2.05 7.66 -17.89
CA LYS A 109 -2.78 6.42 -18.17
C LYS A 109 -2.60 5.98 -19.62
N MET A 110 -1.78 5.02 -19.90
CA MET A 110 -1.89 4.22 -21.11
C MET A 110 -2.98 3.15 -20.91
N LYS A 111 -3.94 3.04 -21.81
CA LYS A 111 -5.15 2.19 -21.69
C LYS A 111 -4.92 0.72 -21.35
N LYS A 112 -3.68 0.21 -21.35
CA LYS A 112 -3.31 -1.19 -21.08
C LYS A 112 -2.44 -1.43 -19.85
N SER A 113 -1.94 -0.39 -19.14
CA SER A 113 -0.95 -0.58 -18.06
C SER A 113 -1.37 -0.03 -16.69
N CYS A 114 -2.66 0.19 -16.46
CA CYS A 114 -3.14 0.72 -15.18
C CYS A 114 -3.01 -0.27 -13.99
N THR A 115 -2.57 -1.51 -14.23
CA THR A 115 -2.40 -2.54 -13.20
C THR A 115 -0.94 -2.82 -12.85
N GLY A 116 0.01 -2.23 -13.60
CA GLY A 116 1.44 -2.43 -13.35
C GLY A 116 1.96 -1.60 -12.17
N PHE A 117 3.05 -2.07 -11.56
CA PHE A 117 3.73 -1.39 -10.45
C PHE A 117 4.09 0.06 -10.80
N SER A 118 4.54 0.33 -12.03
CA SER A 118 4.88 1.70 -12.50
C SER A 118 3.73 2.71 -12.37
N TYR A 119 2.49 2.23 -12.32
CA TYR A 119 1.31 3.09 -12.11
C TYR A 119 0.80 3.02 -10.67
N ILE A 120 0.66 1.80 -10.12
CA ILE A 120 0.09 1.58 -8.78
C ILE A 120 1.03 2.12 -7.70
N GLY A 121 2.34 1.88 -7.82
CA GLY A 121 3.34 2.30 -6.85
C GLY A 121 3.32 3.81 -6.56
N PRO A 122 3.53 4.68 -7.59
CA PRO A 122 3.48 6.13 -7.42
C PRO A 122 2.14 6.63 -6.88
N LYS A 123 1.04 6.04 -7.34
CA LYS A 123 -0.30 6.40 -6.89
C LYS A 123 -0.51 6.07 -5.42
N MET A 124 -0.10 4.86 -5.00
CA MET A 124 -0.13 4.42 -3.62
C MET A 124 0.76 5.28 -2.73
N TRP A 125 2.00 5.56 -3.18
CA TRP A 125 2.92 6.42 -2.47
C TRP A 125 2.35 7.83 -2.23
N ASN A 126 1.76 8.43 -3.25
CA ASN A 126 1.15 9.75 -3.16
C ASN A 126 -0.09 9.79 -2.25
N TYR A 127 -0.72 8.63 -2.04
CA TYR A 127 -1.84 8.49 -1.12
C TYR A 127 -1.40 8.50 0.35
N LEU A 128 -0.17 8.07 0.65
CA LEU A 128 0.34 8.07 2.02
C LEU A 128 0.37 9.47 2.63
N PRO A 129 0.14 9.60 3.94
CA PRO A 129 0.32 10.87 4.67
C PRO A 129 1.74 11.43 4.52
N VAL A 130 1.87 12.75 4.51
CA VAL A 130 3.15 13.44 4.34
C VAL A 130 4.18 13.03 5.40
N HIS A 131 3.76 12.86 6.65
CA HIS A 131 4.65 12.47 7.75
C HIS A 131 5.22 11.05 7.61
N ILE A 132 4.55 10.17 6.86
CA ILE A 132 5.06 8.84 6.51
C ILE A 132 6.04 8.96 5.34
N ARG A 133 5.65 9.65 4.24
CA ARG A 133 6.49 9.82 3.04
C ARG A 133 7.82 10.50 3.32
N LYS A 134 7.87 11.45 4.25
CA LYS A 134 9.10 12.18 4.63
C LYS A 134 9.99 11.41 5.61
N THR A 135 9.63 10.19 5.99
CA THR A 135 10.44 9.37 6.89
C THR A 135 11.61 8.75 6.12
N THR A 136 12.84 9.08 6.50
CA THR A 136 14.06 8.59 5.84
C THR A 136 14.62 7.32 6.47
N ILE A 137 14.30 7.05 7.74
CA ILE A 137 14.79 5.86 8.46
C ILE A 137 13.84 4.69 8.21
N LYS A 138 14.36 3.63 7.57
CA LYS A 138 13.58 2.46 7.12
C LYS A 138 12.79 1.78 8.24
N GLY A 139 13.36 1.62 9.43
CA GLY A 139 12.68 1.03 10.59
C GLY A 139 11.46 1.84 10.99
N ILE A 140 11.64 3.16 11.15
CA ILE A 140 10.54 4.09 11.50
C ILE A 140 9.47 4.13 10.40
N PHE A 141 9.87 4.05 9.12
CA PHE A 141 8.91 3.98 8.02
C PHE A 141 8.04 2.72 8.11
N LYS A 142 8.66 1.56 8.38
CA LYS A 142 7.94 0.29 8.56
C LYS A 142 6.89 0.37 9.66
N ASP A 143 7.29 0.85 10.84
CA ASP A 143 6.41 0.94 12.00
C ASP A 143 5.20 1.85 11.70
N LYS A 144 5.46 3.04 11.15
CA LYS A 144 4.41 3.96 10.74
C LYS A 144 3.48 3.39 9.67
N MET A 145 4.02 2.60 8.73
CA MET A 145 3.22 1.93 7.69
C MET A 145 2.30 0.86 8.29
N ILE A 146 2.81 0.06 9.23
CA ILE A 146 2.02 -0.96 9.91
C ILE A 146 0.87 -0.30 10.67
N ASP A 147 1.15 0.73 11.48
CA ASP A 147 0.13 1.46 12.23
C ASP A 147 -0.92 2.06 11.31
N TRP A 148 -0.48 2.72 10.23
CA TRP A 148 -1.38 3.34 9.26
C TRP A 148 -2.25 2.30 8.53
N ILE A 149 -1.70 1.14 8.18
CA ILE A 149 -2.45 0.06 7.53
C ILE A 149 -3.56 -0.45 8.44
N TRP A 150 -3.26 -0.70 9.71
CA TRP A 150 -4.26 -1.17 10.66
C TRP A 150 -5.37 -0.14 10.91
N GLU A 151 -5.07 1.14 10.83
CA GLU A 151 -6.05 2.21 11.05
C GLU A 151 -6.94 2.45 9.83
N PHE A 152 -6.38 2.41 8.61
CA PHE A 152 -7.05 2.91 7.41
C PHE A 152 -7.38 1.86 6.36
N ILE A 153 -6.74 0.68 6.38
CA ILE A 153 -6.97 -0.37 5.40
C ILE A 153 -7.80 -1.48 6.03
N PRO A 154 -9.04 -1.72 5.53
CA PRO A 154 -9.88 -2.76 6.10
C PRO A 154 -9.27 -4.15 5.90
N SER A 155 -9.38 -5.00 6.92
CA SER A 155 -9.00 -6.40 6.87
C SER A 155 -10.13 -7.22 6.22
N VAL A 156 -10.31 -7.06 4.91
CA VAL A 156 -11.36 -7.76 4.15
C VAL A 156 -10.99 -9.22 3.88
#